data_6abdc952516ae1b7088276b87cd2c74a
#
_entry.id   6abdc952516ae1b7088276b87cd2c74a
#
_cell.length_a   1.000
_cell.length_b   1.000
_cell.length_c   1.000
_cell.angle_alpha   90.00
_cell.angle_beta   90.00
_cell.angle_gamma   90.00
#
_symmetry.space_group_name_H-M   'P 1'
#
loop_
_entity.id
_entity.type
_entity.pdbx_description
1 polymer ?
#
loop_
_entity_poly.entity_id
_entity_poly.type
_entity_poly.pdbx_seq_one_letter_code
_entity_poly.pdbx_strand_id
1 'polypeptide(L)'
;MSYTIDPLLFEALLDSWDRNNIILVNLLRALPHGGLEACAMPGSPSIAEMFTHIHYVRLVFVLEDAPEFAASLPEEEWAPEGDPDRIAQLLNDSARIVRDAVKHAVESGRDMKIHYDHPILFLQHMIWHEGYHHGQIKLALKLAGLPIADQQAGPLTWQVWMGKK
;
A
#
# COMPACT_ATOMS: atom_id res chain seq x y z
N MET A 1 -7.72 21.19 16.03
CA MET A 1 -6.58 22.14 15.87
C MET A 1 -6.45 22.48 14.39
N SER A 2 -6.15 23.73 14.01
CA SER A 2 -5.88 24.03 12.60
C SER A 2 -4.45 23.59 12.28
N TYR A 3 -4.29 22.58 11.43
CA TYR A 3 -2.98 22.17 10.93
C TYR A 3 -2.52 23.17 9.88
N THR A 4 -1.55 23.99 10.21
CA THR A 4 -0.90 24.87 9.23
C THR A 4 0.29 24.11 8.65
N ILE A 5 0.04 23.32 7.61
CA ILE A 5 1.10 22.63 6.87
C ILE A 5 1.46 23.46 5.62
N ASP A 6 2.73 23.52 5.28
CA ASP A 6 3.17 24.11 4.03
C ASP A 6 2.57 23.34 2.84
N PRO A 7 1.89 24.01 1.89
CA PRO A 7 1.21 23.33 0.78
C PRO A 7 2.15 22.50 -0.11
N LEU A 8 3.38 22.96 -0.33
CA LEU A 8 4.36 22.22 -1.15
C LEU A 8 4.83 20.96 -0.42
N LEU A 9 5.03 21.05 0.90
CA LEU A 9 5.36 19.88 1.71
C LEU A 9 4.21 18.88 1.70
N PHE A 10 2.98 19.36 1.82
CA PHE A 10 1.79 18.49 1.80
C PHE A 10 1.65 17.75 0.47
N GLU A 11 1.77 18.44 -0.64
CA GLU A 11 1.75 17.79 -1.96
C GLU A 11 2.90 16.79 -2.14
N ALA A 12 4.09 17.05 -1.60
CA ALA A 12 5.19 16.10 -1.60
C ALA A 12 4.90 14.83 -0.79
N LEU A 13 4.18 14.96 0.34
CA LEU A 13 3.75 13.82 1.15
C LEU A 13 2.68 12.97 0.44
N LEU A 14 1.72 13.62 -0.25
CA LEU A 14 0.74 12.92 -1.08
C LEU A 14 1.42 12.22 -2.28
N ASP A 15 2.38 12.87 -2.94
CA ASP A 15 3.18 12.24 -4.01
C ASP A 15 4.00 11.06 -3.49
N SER A 16 4.53 11.14 -2.27
CA SER A 16 5.20 10.03 -1.60
C SER A 16 4.27 8.82 -1.46
N TRP A 17 3.02 9.02 -1.06
CA TRP A 17 2.03 7.97 -0.99
C TRP A 17 1.72 7.35 -2.36
N ASP A 18 1.52 8.18 -3.38
CA ASP A 18 1.26 7.72 -4.75
C ASP A 18 2.42 6.87 -5.27
N ARG A 19 3.67 7.28 -5.02
CA ARG A 19 4.89 6.50 -5.38
C ARG A 19 4.93 5.15 -4.66
N ASN A 20 4.55 5.11 -3.38
CA ASN A 20 4.49 3.86 -2.63
C ASN A 20 3.51 2.86 -3.27
N ASN A 21 2.32 3.32 -3.67
CA ASN A 21 1.37 2.45 -4.37
C ASN A 21 1.87 2.00 -5.75
N ILE A 22 2.52 2.88 -6.51
CA ILE A 22 3.15 2.53 -7.80
C ILE A 22 4.18 1.40 -7.60
N ILE A 23 4.98 1.45 -6.55
CA ILE A 23 5.97 0.41 -6.22
C ILE A 23 5.29 -0.95 -5.98
N LEU A 24 4.19 -0.98 -5.24
CA LEU A 24 3.45 -2.23 -4.99
C LEU A 24 2.85 -2.81 -6.27
N VAL A 25 2.24 -1.98 -7.11
CA VAL A 25 1.68 -2.40 -8.40
C VAL A 25 2.78 -2.85 -9.36
N ASN A 26 3.92 -2.17 -9.39
CA ASN A 26 5.08 -2.58 -10.18
C ASN A 26 5.62 -3.94 -9.71
N LEU A 27 5.73 -4.14 -8.40
CA LEU A 27 6.16 -5.43 -7.83
C LEU A 27 5.20 -6.56 -8.24
N LEU A 28 3.90 -6.34 -8.11
CA LEU A 28 2.86 -7.30 -8.52
C LEU A 28 3.01 -7.68 -10.00
N ARG A 29 3.19 -6.70 -10.88
CA ARG A 29 3.33 -6.91 -12.34
C ARG A 29 4.67 -7.55 -12.73
N ALA A 30 5.67 -7.46 -11.88
CA ALA A 30 6.97 -8.07 -12.10
C ALA A 30 7.06 -9.51 -11.56
N LEU A 31 6.00 -10.03 -10.94
CA LEU A 31 6.00 -11.39 -10.41
C LEU A 31 6.22 -12.39 -11.57
N PRO A 32 7.11 -13.37 -11.42
CA PRO A 32 7.23 -14.47 -12.36
C PRO A 32 6.00 -15.37 -12.29
N HIS A 33 5.82 -16.21 -13.31
CA HIS A 33 4.76 -17.22 -13.30
C HIS A 33 4.84 -18.10 -12.04
N GLY A 34 3.73 -18.31 -11.36
CA GLY A 34 3.66 -19.00 -10.08
C GLY A 34 4.06 -18.13 -8.86
N GLY A 35 4.32 -16.84 -9.10
CA GLY A 35 4.74 -15.92 -8.03
C GLY A 35 3.63 -15.58 -7.03
N LEU A 36 2.38 -15.50 -7.47
CA LEU A 36 1.24 -15.19 -6.57
C LEU A 36 1.00 -16.29 -5.52
N GLU A 37 1.24 -17.54 -5.88
CA GLU A 37 1.06 -18.72 -5.02
C GLU A 37 2.25 -18.97 -4.09
N ALA A 38 3.38 -18.29 -4.30
CA ALA A 38 4.59 -18.49 -3.51
C ALA A 38 4.37 -18.05 -2.05
N CYS A 39 4.93 -18.85 -1.13
CA CYS A 39 4.93 -18.63 0.31
C CYS A 39 6.36 -18.66 0.84
N ALA A 40 6.65 -17.95 1.94
CA ALA A 40 7.95 -17.99 2.59
C ALA A 40 8.22 -19.35 3.26
N MET A 41 7.18 -19.95 3.84
CA MET A 41 7.24 -21.27 4.49
C MET A 41 5.82 -21.88 4.52
N PRO A 42 5.70 -23.19 4.78
CA PRO A 42 4.39 -23.83 4.98
C PRO A 42 3.58 -23.12 6.07
N GLY A 43 2.33 -22.77 5.77
CA GLY A 43 1.42 -22.08 6.69
C GLY A 43 1.59 -20.56 6.78
N SER A 44 2.53 -19.96 6.06
CA SER A 44 2.56 -18.50 5.88
C SER A 44 1.65 -18.07 4.72
N PRO A 45 1.18 -16.83 4.72
CA PRO A 45 0.39 -16.29 3.61
C PRO A 45 1.14 -16.39 2.27
N SER A 46 0.41 -16.62 1.21
CA SER A 46 0.88 -16.48 -0.16
C SER A 46 1.12 -15.01 -0.51
N ILE A 47 1.82 -14.76 -1.60
CA ILE A 47 2.03 -13.39 -2.08
C ILE A 47 0.70 -12.76 -2.50
N ALA A 48 -0.24 -13.51 -3.09
CA ALA A 48 -1.58 -13.04 -3.37
C ALA A 48 -2.30 -12.54 -2.10
N GLU A 49 -2.28 -13.35 -1.04
CA GLU A 49 -2.86 -13.00 0.26
C GLU A 49 -2.18 -11.79 0.91
N MET A 50 -0.87 -11.61 0.74
CA MET A 50 -0.18 -10.40 1.24
C MET A 50 -0.66 -9.12 0.53
N PHE A 51 -0.89 -9.15 -0.77
CA PHE A 51 -1.44 -8.00 -1.50
C PHE A 51 -2.88 -7.69 -1.10
N THR A 52 -3.72 -8.70 -0.94
CA THR A 52 -5.11 -8.49 -0.50
C THR A 52 -5.20 -8.02 0.94
N HIS A 53 -4.30 -8.48 1.82
CA HIS A 53 -4.14 -7.95 3.17
C HIS A 53 -3.76 -6.46 3.17
N ILE A 54 -2.82 -6.03 2.34
CA ILE A 54 -2.48 -4.60 2.21
C ILE A 54 -3.73 -3.78 1.84
N HIS A 55 -4.50 -4.24 0.86
CA HIS A 55 -5.76 -3.60 0.47
C HIS A 55 -6.74 -3.54 1.64
N TYR A 56 -6.94 -4.66 2.33
CA TYR A 56 -7.87 -4.77 3.48
C TYR A 56 -7.50 -3.80 4.60
N VAL A 57 -6.23 -3.76 5.01
CA VAL A 57 -5.73 -2.89 6.09
C VAL A 57 -5.96 -1.42 5.78
N ARG A 58 -5.72 -0.97 4.54
CA ARG A 58 -6.03 0.39 4.11
C ARG A 58 -7.50 0.75 4.36
N LEU A 59 -8.42 -0.14 3.98
CA LEU A 59 -9.85 0.08 4.13
C LEU A 59 -10.32 0.05 5.59
N VAL A 60 -9.77 -0.84 6.42
CA VAL A 60 -10.09 -0.90 7.86
C VAL A 60 -9.72 0.41 8.54
N PHE A 61 -8.49 0.91 8.34
CA PHE A 61 -8.08 2.16 8.97
C PHE A 61 -8.84 3.38 8.44
N VAL A 62 -9.26 3.39 7.17
CA VAL A 62 -10.17 4.43 6.67
C VAL A 62 -11.53 4.33 7.34
N LEU A 63 -12.09 3.11 7.48
CA LEU A 63 -13.39 2.93 8.15
C LEU A 63 -13.35 3.42 9.61
N GLU A 64 -12.24 3.20 10.31
CA GLU A 64 -12.10 3.57 11.72
C GLU A 64 -11.80 5.08 11.91
N ASP A 65 -10.93 5.66 11.08
CA ASP A 65 -10.43 7.03 11.28
C ASP A 65 -11.10 8.10 10.41
N ALA A 66 -11.65 7.73 9.25
CA ALA A 66 -12.33 8.62 8.30
C ALA A 66 -13.54 7.92 7.65
N PRO A 67 -14.55 7.48 8.42
CA PRO A 67 -15.65 6.65 7.93
C PRO A 67 -16.48 7.29 6.82
N GLU A 68 -16.43 8.59 6.64
CA GLU A 68 -17.06 9.29 5.52
C GLU A 68 -16.45 8.92 4.16
N PHE A 69 -15.24 8.36 4.14
CA PHE A 69 -14.54 7.84 2.97
C PHE A 69 -14.59 6.31 2.87
N ALA A 70 -15.22 5.64 3.86
CA ALA A 70 -15.21 4.19 3.93
C ALA A 70 -15.88 3.54 2.72
N ALA A 71 -15.22 2.51 2.20
CA ALA A 71 -15.80 1.56 1.25
C ALA A 71 -16.18 0.26 1.97
N SER A 72 -16.92 -0.61 1.29
CA SER A 72 -17.22 -1.95 1.81
C SER A 72 -15.93 -2.72 2.03
N LEU A 73 -15.78 -3.30 3.22
CA LEU A 73 -14.67 -4.20 3.50
C LEU A 73 -14.84 -5.52 2.76
N PRO A 74 -13.76 -6.12 2.25
CA PRO A 74 -13.78 -7.51 1.80
C PRO A 74 -14.20 -8.45 2.93
N GLU A 75 -14.79 -9.60 2.59
CA GLU A 75 -15.19 -10.61 3.59
C GLU A 75 -13.98 -11.23 4.29
N GLU A 76 -12.87 -11.37 3.56
CA GLU A 76 -11.63 -11.97 4.05
C GLU A 76 -10.47 -10.97 3.99
N GLU A 77 -9.71 -10.91 5.09
CA GLU A 77 -8.48 -10.10 5.16
C GLU A 77 -7.39 -10.64 4.25
N TRP A 78 -7.23 -11.96 4.21
CA TRP A 78 -6.19 -12.69 3.47
C TRP A 78 -6.82 -13.50 2.32
N ALA A 79 -7.42 -12.82 1.34
CA ALA A 79 -8.11 -13.49 0.24
C ALA A 79 -7.11 -14.02 -0.81
N PRO A 80 -7.24 -15.27 -1.26
CA PRO A 80 -6.33 -15.87 -2.26
C PRO A 80 -6.71 -15.44 -3.69
N GLU A 81 -6.65 -14.14 -4.00
CA GLU A 81 -6.95 -13.61 -5.33
C GLU A 81 -5.86 -14.02 -6.33
N GLY A 82 -6.25 -14.70 -7.38
CA GLY A 82 -5.33 -15.20 -8.42
C GLY A 82 -5.18 -14.31 -9.65
N ASP A 83 -5.99 -13.24 -9.76
CA ASP A 83 -5.94 -12.32 -10.89
C ASP A 83 -5.09 -11.07 -10.55
N PRO A 84 -3.89 -10.91 -11.15
CA PRO A 84 -3.04 -9.76 -10.88
C PRO A 84 -3.66 -8.42 -11.32
N ASP A 85 -4.51 -8.39 -12.34
CA ASP A 85 -5.19 -7.16 -12.74
C ASP A 85 -6.24 -6.75 -11.70
N ARG A 86 -6.95 -7.73 -11.14
CA ARG A 86 -7.87 -7.49 -10.02
C ARG A 86 -7.16 -6.99 -8.79
N ILE A 87 -6.04 -7.60 -8.41
CA ILE A 87 -5.22 -7.13 -7.27
C ILE A 87 -4.73 -5.69 -7.52
N ALA A 88 -4.23 -5.40 -8.72
CA ALA A 88 -3.78 -4.04 -9.07
C ALA A 88 -4.91 -3.02 -8.94
N GLN A 89 -6.13 -3.36 -9.37
CA GLN A 89 -7.30 -2.51 -9.20
C GLN A 89 -7.63 -2.26 -7.72
N LEU A 90 -7.65 -3.31 -6.89
CA LEU A 90 -7.90 -3.21 -5.46
C LEU A 90 -6.88 -2.29 -4.76
N LEU A 91 -5.59 -2.44 -5.09
CA LEU A 91 -4.52 -1.58 -4.55
C LEU A 91 -4.70 -0.12 -4.97
N ASN A 92 -5.01 0.14 -6.25
CA ASN A 92 -5.21 1.51 -6.74
C ASN A 92 -6.44 2.17 -6.11
N ASP A 93 -7.54 1.45 -5.97
CA ASP A 93 -8.77 1.97 -5.39
C ASP A 93 -8.59 2.30 -3.91
N SER A 94 -8.00 1.41 -3.12
CA SER A 94 -7.75 1.65 -1.71
C SER A 94 -6.69 2.75 -1.48
N ALA A 95 -5.68 2.85 -2.34
CA ALA A 95 -4.70 3.93 -2.25
C ALA A 95 -5.35 5.31 -2.46
N ARG A 96 -6.25 5.42 -3.44
CA ARG A 96 -7.02 6.64 -3.69
C ARG A 96 -7.90 7.00 -2.48
N ILE A 97 -8.60 6.03 -1.90
CA ILE A 97 -9.45 6.24 -0.72
C ILE A 97 -8.63 6.78 0.46
N VAL A 98 -7.48 6.18 0.78
CA VAL A 98 -6.57 6.65 1.85
C VAL A 98 -6.09 8.08 1.56
N ARG A 99 -5.66 8.34 0.32
CA ARG A 99 -5.18 9.66 -0.11
C ARG A 99 -6.25 10.74 0.06
N ASP A 100 -7.47 10.46 -0.40
CA ASP A 100 -8.60 11.39 -0.34
C ASP A 100 -9.02 11.66 1.11
N ALA A 101 -9.04 10.63 1.97
CA ALA A 101 -9.33 10.76 3.40
C ALA A 101 -8.32 11.66 4.11
N VAL A 102 -7.03 11.42 3.91
CA VAL A 102 -5.97 12.23 4.54
C VAL A 102 -5.96 13.65 3.99
N LYS A 103 -6.12 13.82 2.67
CA LYS A 103 -6.21 15.13 2.05
C LYS A 103 -7.36 15.95 2.64
N HIS A 104 -8.54 15.37 2.71
CA HIS A 104 -9.71 16.04 3.29
C HIS A 104 -9.51 16.41 4.76
N ALA A 105 -8.95 15.51 5.57
CA ALA A 105 -8.69 15.77 6.99
C ALA A 105 -7.73 16.95 7.18
N VAL A 106 -6.62 16.99 6.43
CA VAL A 106 -5.66 18.10 6.49
C VAL A 106 -6.28 19.41 6.02
N GLU A 107 -6.93 19.44 4.85
CA GLU A 107 -7.53 20.65 4.27
C GLU A 107 -8.69 21.22 5.12
N SER A 108 -9.45 20.34 5.78
CA SER A 108 -10.57 20.76 6.66
C SER A 108 -10.15 21.02 8.11
N GLY A 109 -8.89 20.75 8.47
CA GLY A 109 -8.40 20.88 9.84
C GLY A 109 -9.05 19.88 10.81
N ARG A 110 -9.49 18.71 10.31
CA ARG A 110 -10.10 17.65 11.11
C ARG A 110 -9.05 16.67 11.62
N ASP A 111 -9.27 16.20 12.84
CA ASP A 111 -8.49 15.11 13.43
C ASP A 111 -8.96 13.76 12.86
N MET A 112 -8.08 12.78 12.86
CA MET A 112 -8.45 11.38 12.69
C MET A 112 -9.22 10.90 13.93
N LYS A 113 -10.15 9.95 13.77
CA LYS A 113 -11.11 9.65 14.85
C LYS A 113 -10.53 8.83 15.99
N ILE A 114 -9.62 7.88 15.70
CA ILE A 114 -9.24 6.85 16.68
C ILE A 114 -7.73 6.77 16.87
N HIS A 115 -6.94 6.65 15.79
CA HIS A 115 -5.56 6.14 15.90
C HIS A 115 -4.47 7.20 15.77
N TYR A 116 -4.73 8.35 15.14
CA TYR A 116 -3.64 9.25 14.75
C TYR A 116 -3.83 10.67 15.29
N ASP A 117 -2.81 11.18 15.95
CA ASP A 117 -2.75 12.58 16.42
C ASP A 117 -2.69 13.59 15.27
N HIS A 118 -2.29 13.14 14.08
CA HIS A 118 -2.23 13.97 12.87
C HIS A 118 -2.47 13.12 11.62
N PRO A 119 -3.29 13.58 10.64
CA PRO A 119 -3.64 12.78 9.45
C PRO A 119 -2.43 12.27 8.64
N ILE A 120 -1.31 13.00 8.61
CA ILE A 120 -0.09 12.58 7.91
C ILE A 120 0.49 11.28 8.50
N LEU A 121 0.29 11.02 9.79
CA LEU A 121 0.79 9.79 10.43
C LEU A 121 0.10 8.56 9.86
N PHE A 122 -1.12 8.68 9.37
CA PHE A 122 -1.78 7.61 8.66
C PHE A 122 -1.01 7.22 7.39
N LEU A 123 -0.63 8.19 6.54
CA LEU A 123 0.18 7.89 5.35
C LEU A 123 1.52 7.24 5.72
N GLN A 124 2.19 7.75 6.75
CA GLN A 124 3.48 7.22 7.18
C GLN A 124 3.37 5.80 7.73
N HIS A 125 2.32 5.51 8.49
CA HIS A 125 2.04 4.16 8.98
C HIS A 125 1.80 3.19 7.83
N MET A 126 0.97 3.56 6.86
CA MET A 126 0.69 2.70 5.71
C MET A 126 1.97 2.46 4.87
N ILE A 127 2.78 3.49 4.61
CA ILE A 127 4.05 3.33 3.89
C ILE A 127 4.98 2.35 4.63
N TRP A 128 5.10 2.47 5.95
CA TRP A 128 5.92 1.56 6.75
C TRP A 128 5.39 0.13 6.72
N HIS A 129 4.08 -0.06 6.94
CA HIS A 129 3.41 -1.35 6.91
C HIS A 129 3.59 -2.05 5.55
N GLU A 130 3.38 -1.32 4.46
CA GLU A 130 3.50 -1.85 3.11
C GLU A 130 4.95 -2.12 2.70
N GLY A 131 5.89 -1.32 3.18
CA GLY A 131 7.32 -1.58 3.04
C GLY A 131 7.76 -2.87 3.74
N TYR A 132 7.17 -3.18 4.90
CA TYR A 132 7.37 -4.45 5.61
C TYR A 132 6.87 -5.63 4.74
N HIS A 133 5.65 -5.56 4.20
CA HIS A 133 5.12 -6.61 3.32
C HIS A 133 5.86 -6.71 1.99
N HIS A 134 6.32 -5.60 1.42
CA HIS A 134 7.17 -5.60 0.23
C HIS A 134 8.45 -6.44 0.46
N GLY A 135 9.09 -6.28 1.62
CA GLY A 135 10.25 -7.10 2.01
C GLY A 135 9.91 -8.59 2.14
N GLN A 136 8.76 -8.92 2.75
CA GLN A 136 8.28 -10.30 2.89
C GLN A 136 7.97 -10.95 1.53
N ILE A 137 7.33 -10.23 0.60
CA ILE A 137 7.05 -10.70 -0.77
C ILE A 137 8.36 -11.04 -1.48
N LYS A 138 9.36 -10.16 -1.45
CA LYS A 138 10.67 -10.42 -2.06
C LYS A 138 11.39 -11.61 -1.42
N LEU A 139 11.26 -11.79 -0.12
CA LEU A 139 11.83 -12.93 0.58
C LEU A 139 11.12 -14.23 0.19
N ALA A 140 9.79 -14.24 0.15
CA ALA A 140 9.01 -15.41 -0.28
C ALA A 140 9.37 -15.85 -1.70
N LEU A 141 9.52 -14.91 -2.64
CA LEU A 141 9.98 -15.19 -4.00
C LEU A 141 11.38 -15.84 -4.01
N LYS A 142 12.32 -15.33 -3.21
CA LYS A 142 13.66 -15.92 -3.12
C LYS A 142 13.62 -17.35 -2.59
N LEU A 143 12.83 -17.61 -1.55
CA LEU A 143 12.68 -18.93 -0.96
C LEU A 143 11.99 -19.93 -1.89
N ALA A 144 11.05 -19.46 -2.71
CA ALA A 144 10.38 -20.25 -3.73
C ALA A 144 11.24 -20.50 -4.99
N GLY A 145 12.46 -19.96 -5.08
CA GLY A 145 13.30 -20.08 -6.27
C GLY A 145 12.88 -19.19 -7.44
N LEU A 146 12.10 -18.15 -7.18
CA LEU A 146 11.52 -17.20 -8.14
C LEU A 146 12.03 -15.76 -7.92
N PRO A 147 13.32 -15.49 -7.69
CA PRO A 147 13.79 -14.16 -7.33
C PRO A 147 13.64 -13.18 -8.49
N ILE A 148 13.22 -11.94 -8.18
CA ILE A 148 13.34 -10.81 -9.10
C ILE A 148 14.77 -10.27 -8.97
N ALA A 149 15.53 -10.23 -10.06
CA ALA A 149 16.89 -9.72 -10.05
C ALA A 149 16.94 -8.22 -9.68
N ASP A 150 17.99 -7.78 -8.98
CA ASP A 150 18.11 -6.40 -8.52
C ASP A 150 18.13 -5.38 -9.67
N GLN A 151 18.71 -5.73 -10.83
CA GLN A 151 18.66 -4.89 -12.02
C GLN A 151 17.25 -4.67 -12.55
N GLN A 152 16.36 -5.64 -12.37
CA GLN A 152 14.94 -5.54 -12.72
C GLN A 152 14.15 -4.85 -11.60
N ALA A 153 14.44 -5.16 -10.35
CA ALA A 153 13.74 -4.60 -9.20
C ALA A 153 14.00 -3.10 -9.01
N GLY A 154 15.20 -2.61 -9.30
CA GLY A 154 15.59 -1.21 -9.10
C GLY A 154 14.66 -0.20 -9.76
N PRO A 155 14.48 -0.25 -11.09
CA PRO A 155 13.58 0.65 -11.81
C PRO A 155 12.12 0.58 -11.32
N LEU A 156 11.68 -0.58 -10.85
CA LEU A 156 10.30 -0.82 -10.43
C LEU A 156 10.02 -0.37 -8.99
N THR A 157 11.06 -0.20 -8.17
CA THR A 157 10.93 0.07 -6.74
C THR A 157 11.63 1.36 -6.34
N TRP A 158 12.86 1.31 -5.82
CA TRP A 158 13.52 2.50 -5.24
C TRP A 158 13.79 3.62 -6.24
N GLN A 159 13.95 3.35 -7.55
CA GLN A 159 14.10 4.40 -8.55
C GLN A 159 12.83 5.22 -8.78
N VAL A 160 11.65 4.69 -8.42
CA VAL A 160 10.40 5.46 -8.42
C VAL A 160 10.49 6.66 -7.47
N TRP A 161 11.17 6.49 -6.32
CA TRP A 161 11.42 7.58 -5.37
C TRP A 161 12.36 8.66 -5.93
N MET A 162 13.34 8.26 -6.73
CA MET A 162 14.38 9.15 -7.28
C MET A 162 13.97 9.82 -8.60
N GLY A 163 12.83 9.42 -9.19
CA GLY A 163 12.33 10.02 -10.44
C GLY A 163 11.92 11.48 -10.22
N LYS A 164 12.59 12.40 -10.94
CA LYS A 164 12.16 13.80 -11.00
C LYS A 164 10.98 13.91 -11.97
N LYS A 165 9.97 14.70 -11.56
CA LYS A 165 8.84 15.11 -12.42
C LYS A 165 9.14 16.42 -13.11
#